data_d5a48175d90f2f488b2f75b530622625
#
_entry.id   d5a48175d90f2f488b2f75b530622625
#
_cell.length_a   1.000
_cell.length_b   1.000
_cell.length_c   1.000
_cell.angle_alpha   90.00
_cell.angle_beta   90.00
_cell.angle_gamma   90.00
#
_symmetry.space_group_name_H-M   'P 1'
#
loop_
_entity.id
_entity.type
_entity.pdbx_description
1 polymer ?
#
loop_
_entity_poly.entity_id
_entity_poly.type
_entity_poly.pdbx_seq_one_letter_code
_entity_poly.pdbx_strand_id
1 'polypeptide(L)'
;MQMMDWQSEEGEENEGMVGEYVRFGAVGPEHVVNQKVGEDGEIIQHQDDIFLIIAPQSMVGTDSSIIPQLEAMVEAAGDRPVILLNPDLTDKVSAAGQQNVRGRQARLDFANSFETVYHFQNLYVSGTSYFPILGSMTKLHPLEPWVGHQRRDFADGTGEIYIPVISSETKPEGEAVKEAFDV
;
A
#
# COMPACT_ATOMS: atom_id res chain seq x y z
N MET A 1 15.87 10.68 9.15
CA MET A 1 15.15 11.12 7.94
C MET A 1 15.00 12.63 8.05
N GLN A 2 15.67 13.39 7.19
CA GLN A 2 15.62 14.84 7.21
C GLN A 2 14.29 15.26 6.59
N MET A 3 13.40 15.90 7.36
CA MET A 3 12.23 16.55 6.80
C MET A 3 12.72 17.65 5.85
N MET A 4 12.25 17.66 4.61
CA MET A 4 12.42 18.79 3.73
C MET A 4 11.62 19.94 4.32
N ASP A 5 12.34 20.96 4.77
CA ASP A 5 11.77 22.23 5.18
C ASP A 5 11.38 22.98 3.90
N TRP A 6 10.09 22.99 3.60
CA TRP A 6 9.52 23.76 2.49
C TRP A 6 9.27 25.18 2.97
N GLN A 7 10.34 25.91 3.27
CA GLN A 7 10.26 27.35 3.43
C GLN A 7 10.39 27.99 2.04
N SER A 8 9.35 28.69 1.62
CA SER A 8 9.46 29.61 0.48
C SER A 8 10.46 30.71 0.83
N GLU A 9 11.37 30.98 -0.07
CA GLU A 9 12.17 32.21 -0.01
C GLU A 9 11.19 33.40 -0.04
N GLU A 10 11.27 34.25 1.00
CA GLU A 10 10.44 35.43 1.24
C GLU A 10 9.06 35.19 1.89
N GLY A 11 9.05 34.89 3.18
CA GLY A 11 8.08 35.42 4.16
C GLY A 11 6.57 35.20 3.95
N GLU A 12 6.14 34.49 2.92
CA GLU A 12 4.77 34.01 2.77
C GLU A 12 4.71 32.61 3.36
N GLU A 13 4.03 32.49 4.50
CA GLU A 13 3.59 31.20 5.04
C GLU A 13 2.75 30.52 3.96
N ASN A 14 3.31 29.50 3.30
CA ASN A 14 2.53 28.60 2.47
C ASN A 14 1.64 27.75 3.39
N GLU A 15 0.49 28.28 3.75
CA GLU A 15 -0.58 27.59 4.47
C GLU A 15 -1.18 26.42 3.65
N GLY A 16 -0.41 25.71 2.85
CA GLY A 16 -1.07 24.85 1.87
C GLY A 16 -0.68 23.41 1.82
N MET A 17 0.49 22.98 2.31
CA MET A 17 0.93 21.61 1.98
C MET A 17 1.23 20.70 3.17
N VAL A 18 1.58 21.21 4.33
CA VAL A 18 1.66 20.42 5.56
C VAL A 18 0.94 21.22 6.64
N GLY A 19 -0.32 20.90 6.84
CA GLY A 19 -1.12 21.56 7.86
C GLY A 19 -0.59 21.30 9.26
N GLU A 20 -0.93 22.18 10.19
CA GLU A 20 -0.64 22.12 11.61
C GLU A 20 -1.01 20.78 12.28
N TYR A 21 -1.83 19.98 11.60
CA TYR A 21 -2.44 18.75 12.09
C TYR A 21 -1.87 17.45 11.51
N VAL A 22 -0.77 17.50 10.77
CA VAL A 22 -0.10 16.28 10.27
C VAL A 22 0.90 15.77 11.30
N ARG A 23 0.78 14.52 11.68
CA ARG A 23 1.68 13.85 12.62
C ARG A 23 2.35 12.65 11.96
N PHE A 24 3.58 12.39 12.35
CA PHE A 24 4.32 11.22 11.94
C PHE A 24 4.57 10.32 13.14
N GLY A 25 4.33 9.02 12.98
CA GLY A 25 4.55 8.01 14.01
C GLY A 25 4.89 6.66 13.40
N ALA A 26 5.07 5.67 14.24
CA ALA A 26 5.19 4.28 13.83
C ALA A 26 3.80 3.62 13.72
N VAL A 27 3.75 2.36 13.27
CA VAL A 27 2.52 1.57 13.27
C VAL A 27 2.27 1.03 14.68
N GLY A 28 1.10 1.34 15.23
CA GLY A 28 0.66 0.88 16.54
C GLY A 28 -0.51 1.69 17.10
N PRO A 29 -1.32 1.11 17.99
CA PRO A 29 -2.51 1.77 18.54
C PRO A 29 -2.18 3.01 19.39
N GLU A 30 -0.98 3.09 19.96
CA GLU A 30 -0.48 4.22 20.75
C GLU A 30 -0.28 5.49 19.92
N HIS A 31 -0.20 5.37 18.61
CA HIS A 31 -0.07 6.50 17.69
C HIS A 31 -1.42 7.05 17.22
N VAL A 32 -2.52 6.39 17.58
CA VAL A 32 -3.87 6.85 17.25
C VAL A 32 -4.32 7.88 18.27
N VAL A 33 -4.54 9.10 17.79
CA VAL A 33 -5.02 10.19 18.65
C VAL A 33 -6.53 10.30 18.57
N ASN A 34 -7.16 10.26 19.73
CA ASN A 34 -8.59 10.45 19.90
C ASN A 34 -8.88 11.85 20.44
N GLN A 35 -10.08 12.36 20.14
CA GLN A 35 -10.55 13.64 20.67
C GLN A 35 -10.60 13.60 22.20
N LYS A 36 -10.14 14.69 22.82
CA LYS A 36 -10.35 14.94 24.26
C LYS A 36 -11.12 16.24 24.44
N VAL A 37 -12.11 16.18 25.33
CA VAL A 37 -12.96 17.30 25.67
C VAL A 37 -12.72 17.66 27.15
N GLY A 38 -12.54 18.93 27.45
CA GLY A 38 -12.40 19.45 28.80
C GLY A 38 -13.71 19.40 29.59
N GLU A 39 -13.64 19.69 30.89
CA GLU A 39 -14.80 19.71 31.80
C GLU A 39 -15.83 20.79 31.41
N ASP A 40 -15.37 21.84 30.74
CA ASP A 40 -16.16 22.95 30.20
C ASP A 40 -16.79 22.67 28.82
N GLY A 41 -16.50 21.51 28.25
CA GLY A 41 -16.96 21.09 26.89
C GLY A 41 -16.10 21.62 25.75
N GLU A 42 -14.99 22.30 26.03
CA GLU A 42 -14.04 22.70 24.99
C GLU A 42 -13.19 21.52 24.50
N ILE A 43 -12.87 21.50 23.20
CA ILE A 43 -11.98 20.49 22.62
C ILE A 43 -10.53 20.86 22.98
N ILE A 44 -9.93 20.07 23.87
CA ILE A 44 -8.53 20.25 24.31
C ILE A 44 -7.54 19.43 23.47
N GLN A 45 -8.03 18.49 22.67
CA GLN A 45 -7.23 17.70 21.75
C GLN A 45 -8.10 17.26 20.59
N HIS A 46 -7.69 17.60 19.37
CA HIS A 46 -8.30 17.09 18.14
C HIS A 46 -7.87 15.63 17.89
N GLN A 47 -8.78 14.86 17.30
CA GLN A 47 -8.46 13.51 16.85
C GLN A 47 -7.76 13.54 15.50
N ASP A 48 -7.11 12.45 15.17
CA ASP A 48 -6.66 12.20 13.81
C ASP A 48 -7.85 11.69 12.98
N ASP A 49 -8.06 12.21 11.79
CA ASP A 49 -9.22 11.89 10.96
C ASP A 49 -8.92 10.82 9.92
N ILE A 50 -7.67 10.72 9.46
CA ILE A 50 -7.23 9.78 8.42
C ILE A 50 -5.84 9.25 8.78
N PHE A 51 -5.64 7.96 8.57
CA PHE A 51 -4.34 7.30 8.77
C PHE A 51 -3.76 6.87 7.43
N LEU A 52 -2.59 7.40 7.09
CA LEU A 52 -1.83 7.00 5.90
C LEU A 52 -0.59 6.23 6.34
N ILE A 53 -0.56 4.93 6.05
CA ILE A 53 0.56 4.05 6.41
C ILE A 53 1.34 3.72 5.14
N ILE A 54 2.62 4.11 5.12
CA ILE A 54 3.46 4.01 3.94
C ILE A 54 4.34 2.77 4.01
N ALA A 55 4.25 1.94 2.96
CA ALA A 55 5.04 0.75 2.74
C ALA A 55 5.12 -0.20 3.96
N PRO A 56 3.98 -0.55 4.62
CA PRO A 56 4.02 -1.54 5.68
C PRO A 56 4.43 -2.89 5.11
N GLN A 57 5.39 -3.54 5.77
CA GLN A 57 5.90 -4.86 5.38
C GLN A 57 5.59 -5.88 6.48
N SER A 58 5.03 -7.02 6.11
CA SER A 58 4.61 -8.05 7.06
C SER A 58 5.75 -8.62 7.89
N MET A 59 6.93 -8.75 7.29
CA MET A 59 8.14 -9.22 7.94
C MET A 59 9.37 -8.55 7.36
N VAL A 60 10.30 -8.16 8.24
CA VAL A 60 11.61 -7.64 7.87
C VAL A 60 12.68 -8.49 8.54
N GLY A 61 13.38 -9.31 7.74
CA GLY A 61 14.44 -10.17 8.25
C GLY A 61 13.93 -11.27 9.21
N THR A 62 14.36 -11.22 10.46
CA THR A 62 13.98 -12.16 11.53
C THR A 62 12.92 -11.59 12.47
N ASP A 63 12.44 -10.38 12.21
CA ASP A 63 11.50 -9.70 13.08
C ASP A 63 10.11 -10.34 13.01
N SER A 64 9.33 -10.12 14.06
CA SER A 64 7.94 -10.53 14.09
C SER A 64 7.11 -9.72 13.07
N SER A 65 6.03 -10.35 12.60
CA SER A 65 5.11 -9.68 11.68
C SER A 65 4.57 -8.36 12.24
N ILE A 66 4.51 -7.33 11.41
CA ILE A 66 3.87 -6.03 11.74
C ILE A 66 2.33 -6.13 11.79
N ILE A 67 1.76 -7.20 11.25
CA ILE A 67 0.29 -7.34 11.12
C ILE A 67 -0.45 -7.18 12.45
N PRO A 68 0.00 -7.74 13.59
CA PRO A 68 -0.68 -7.53 14.86
C PRO A 68 -0.73 -6.07 15.31
N GLN A 69 0.35 -5.29 15.09
CA GLN A 69 0.37 -3.86 15.39
C GLN A 69 -0.55 -3.08 14.45
N LEU A 70 -0.55 -3.45 13.17
CA LEU A 70 -1.42 -2.85 12.17
C LEU A 70 -2.91 -3.13 12.49
N GLU A 71 -3.24 -4.37 12.84
CA GLU A 71 -4.60 -4.75 13.26
C GLU A 71 -5.05 -3.94 14.49
N ALA A 72 -4.22 -3.86 15.53
CA ALA A 72 -4.52 -3.07 16.72
C ALA A 72 -4.65 -1.56 16.41
N MET A 73 -3.86 -1.03 15.47
CA MET A 73 -3.99 0.35 15.02
C MET A 73 -5.30 0.60 14.27
N VAL A 74 -5.69 -0.33 13.38
CA VAL A 74 -6.97 -0.26 12.65
C VAL A 74 -8.15 -0.33 13.63
N GLU A 75 -8.08 -1.21 14.63
CA GLU A 75 -9.09 -1.30 15.69
C GLU A 75 -9.18 0.02 16.49
N ALA A 76 -8.06 0.61 16.86
CA ALA A 76 -8.02 1.89 17.57
C ALA A 76 -8.50 3.07 16.71
N ALA A 77 -8.30 3.01 15.40
CA ALA A 77 -8.82 4.00 14.45
C ALA A 77 -10.37 3.99 14.38
N GLY A 78 -11.00 2.85 14.65
CA GLY A 78 -12.46 2.68 14.57
C GLY A 78 -12.98 2.92 13.15
N ASP A 79 -13.98 3.80 12.99
CA ASP A 79 -14.60 4.09 11.69
C ASP A 79 -13.80 5.06 10.81
N ARG A 80 -12.62 5.50 11.28
CA ARG A 80 -11.77 6.44 10.55
C ARG A 80 -11.00 5.72 9.44
N PRO A 81 -10.83 6.35 8.26
CA PRO A 81 -10.13 5.73 7.13
C PRO A 81 -8.66 5.39 7.46
N VAL A 82 -8.27 4.14 7.16
CA VAL A 82 -6.87 3.69 7.19
C VAL A 82 -6.46 3.32 5.78
N ILE A 83 -5.51 4.06 5.23
CA ILE A 83 -5.03 3.92 3.85
C ILE A 83 -3.62 3.34 3.89
N LEU A 84 -3.43 2.21 3.22
CA LEU A 84 -2.11 1.60 3.05
C LEU A 84 -1.55 1.98 1.68
N LEU A 85 -0.38 2.59 1.65
CA LEU A 85 0.33 2.93 0.43
C LEU A 85 1.48 1.94 0.21
N ASN A 86 1.46 1.24 -0.93
CA ASN A 86 2.44 0.21 -1.30
C ASN A 86 2.67 -0.85 -0.19
N PRO A 87 1.61 -1.47 0.35
CA PRO A 87 1.78 -2.49 1.37
C PRO A 87 2.39 -3.77 0.80
N ASP A 88 3.23 -4.46 1.59
CA ASP A 88 3.65 -5.85 1.37
C ASP A 88 3.30 -6.68 2.61
N LEU A 89 2.03 -7.05 2.72
CA LEU A 89 1.49 -7.81 3.86
C LEU A 89 1.46 -9.32 3.61
N THR A 90 2.14 -9.79 2.57
CA THR A 90 2.28 -11.23 2.31
C THR A 90 3.15 -11.88 3.39
N ASP A 91 2.70 -13.03 3.88
CA ASP A 91 3.43 -13.80 4.90
C ASP A 91 4.55 -14.60 4.24
N LYS A 92 5.67 -13.94 3.98
CA LYS A 92 6.85 -14.52 3.33
C LYS A 92 7.65 -15.39 4.30
N VAL A 93 8.35 -16.38 3.75
CA VAL A 93 9.35 -17.15 4.50
C VAL A 93 10.46 -16.21 4.94
N SER A 94 10.79 -16.18 6.22
CA SER A 94 11.94 -15.41 6.72
C SER A 94 13.23 -15.87 6.07
N ALA A 95 14.24 -14.99 6.00
CA ALA A 95 15.58 -15.32 5.50
C ALA A 95 16.23 -16.51 6.26
N ALA A 96 15.80 -16.80 7.48
CA ALA A 96 16.22 -17.96 8.27
C ALA A 96 15.42 -19.25 7.97
N GLY A 97 14.50 -19.22 6.99
CA GLY A 97 13.66 -20.37 6.64
C GLY A 97 12.59 -20.71 7.68
N GLN A 98 12.45 -19.91 8.73
CA GLN A 98 11.41 -20.09 9.74
C GLN A 98 10.14 -19.38 9.31
N GLN A 99 9.09 -20.14 9.13
CA GLN A 99 7.74 -19.59 8.94
C GLN A 99 7.06 -19.47 10.30
N ASN A 100 6.53 -18.31 10.60
CA ASN A 100 5.61 -18.18 11.71
C ASN A 100 4.22 -18.73 11.31
N VAL A 101 4.10 -20.06 11.30
CA VAL A 101 2.90 -20.78 10.84
C VAL A 101 1.72 -20.54 11.77
N ARG A 102 1.99 -20.30 13.06
CA ARG A 102 0.93 -20.07 14.05
C ARG A 102 0.24 -18.75 13.81
N GLY A 103 -1.08 -18.79 13.61
CA GLY A 103 -1.89 -17.59 13.33
C GLY A 103 -1.73 -17.04 11.92
N ARG A 104 -1.07 -17.78 11.00
CA ARG A 104 -0.86 -17.33 9.62
C ARG A 104 -2.17 -17.01 8.90
N GLN A 105 -3.18 -17.87 9.03
CA GLN A 105 -4.45 -17.66 8.34
C GLN A 105 -5.12 -16.35 8.81
N ALA A 106 -5.17 -16.10 10.11
CA ALA A 106 -5.75 -14.88 10.64
C ALA A 106 -5.03 -13.61 10.13
N ARG A 107 -3.69 -13.66 10.02
CA ARG A 107 -2.92 -12.53 9.46
C ARG A 107 -3.22 -12.32 7.97
N LEU A 108 -3.36 -13.40 7.20
CA LEU A 108 -3.72 -13.31 5.79
C LEU A 108 -5.16 -12.81 5.61
N ASP A 109 -6.09 -13.27 6.43
CA ASP A 109 -7.48 -12.83 6.41
C ASP A 109 -7.58 -11.33 6.70
N PHE A 110 -6.84 -10.85 7.70
CA PHE A 110 -6.73 -9.42 7.98
C PHE A 110 -6.10 -8.65 6.81
N ALA A 111 -4.98 -9.10 6.27
CA ALA A 111 -4.34 -8.44 5.13
C ALA A 111 -5.25 -8.37 3.90
N ASN A 112 -6.06 -9.42 3.66
CA ASN A 112 -7.02 -9.49 2.56
C ASN A 112 -8.32 -8.71 2.84
N SER A 113 -8.54 -8.21 4.05
CA SER A 113 -9.70 -7.38 4.37
C SER A 113 -9.62 -5.96 3.80
N PHE A 114 -8.42 -5.51 3.42
CA PHE A 114 -8.25 -4.22 2.77
C PHE A 114 -8.70 -4.25 1.31
N GLU A 115 -9.55 -3.31 0.93
CA GLU A 115 -9.95 -3.13 -0.46
C GLU A 115 -8.82 -2.47 -1.27
N THR A 116 -8.48 -3.06 -2.43
CA THR A 116 -7.55 -2.43 -3.36
C THR A 116 -8.28 -1.35 -4.17
N VAL A 117 -8.00 -0.10 -3.87
CA VAL A 117 -8.60 1.06 -4.55
C VAL A 117 -7.81 1.51 -5.77
N TYR A 118 -6.50 1.26 -5.78
CA TYR A 118 -5.60 1.55 -6.90
C TYR A 118 -4.45 0.54 -6.90
N HIS A 119 -4.07 0.08 -8.09
CA HIS A 119 -2.92 -0.81 -8.26
C HIS A 119 -2.23 -0.56 -9.59
N PHE A 120 -0.91 -0.49 -9.56
CA PHE A 120 -0.06 -0.53 -10.74
C PHE A 120 1.17 -1.39 -10.44
N GLN A 121 1.41 -2.38 -11.26
CA GLN A 121 2.55 -3.29 -11.12
C GLN A 121 3.12 -3.65 -12.48
N ASN A 122 4.43 -3.48 -12.67
CA ASN A 122 5.10 -4.04 -13.82
C ASN A 122 5.23 -5.56 -13.69
N LEU A 123 5.01 -6.27 -14.77
CA LEU A 123 5.20 -7.71 -14.91
C LEU A 123 6.49 -7.97 -15.70
N TYR A 124 7.24 -8.99 -15.27
CA TYR A 124 8.54 -9.33 -15.85
C TYR A 124 8.55 -10.79 -16.30
N VAL A 125 9.24 -11.08 -17.41
CA VAL A 125 9.27 -12.41 -18.03
C VAL A 125 9.75 -13.52 -17.07
N SER A 126 10.72 -13.23 -16.24
CA SER A 126 11.31 -14.22 -15.32
C SER A 126 10.71 -14.21 -13.92
N GLY A 127 9.64 -13.43 -13.67
CA GLY A 127 9.13 -13.21 -12.31
C GLY A 127 10.08 -12.44 -11.40
N THR A 128 11.17 -11.90 -11.96
CA THR A 128 12.11 -11.02 -11.28
C THR A 128 11.71 -9.56 -11.43
N SER A 129 12.30 -8.66 -10.63
CA SER A 129 12.06 -7.22 -10.71
C SER A 129 12.89 -6.51 -11.78
N TYR A 130 13.42 -7.26 -12.76
CA TYR A 130 14.35 -6.75 -13.77
C TYR A 130 13.85 -6.98 -15.18
N PHE A 131 14.39 -6.23 -16.13
CA PHE A 131 14.10 -6.36 -17.56
C PHE A 131 14.29 -7.80 -18.10
N PRO A 132 13.55 -8.19 -19.13
CA PRO A 132 12.59 -7.35 -19.86
C PRO A 132 11.22 -7.26 -19.19
N ILE A 133 10.58 -6.08 -19.33
CA ILE A 133 9.20 -5.85 -18.92
C ILE A 133 8.28 -6.59 -19.90
N LEU A 134 7.45 -7.48 -19.38
CA LEU A 134 6.42 -8.20 -20.11
C LEU A 134 5.17 -7.34 -20.34
N GLY A 135 4.85 -6.53 -19.36
CA GLY A 135 3.66 -5.69 -19.35
C GLY A 135 3.36 -5.10 -17.99
N SER A 136 2.10 -4.83 -17.72
CA SER A 136 1.64 -4.31 -16.43
C SER A 136 0.29 -4.90 -16.01
N MET A 137 0.05 -4.93 -14.71
CA MET A 137 -1.24 -5.20 -14.09
C MET A 137 -1.74 -3.92 -13.42
N THR A 138 -2.98 -3.54 -13.71
CA THR A 138 -3.58 -2.30 -13.19
C THR A 138 -4.96 -2.53 -12.59
N LYS A 139 -5.30 -1.73 -11.58
CA LYS A 139 -6.65 -1.42 -11.12
C LYS A 139 -6.67 0.07 -10.86
N LEU A 140 -7.41 0.85 -11.63
CA LEU A 140 -7.34 2.32 -11.59
C LEU A 140 -8.43 2.94 -10.70
N HIS A 141 -9.46 2.16 -10.37
CA HIS A 141 -10.57 2.60 -9.54
C HIS A 141 -11.19 1.38 -8.81
N PRO A 142 -11.79 1.56 -7.61
CA PRO A 142 -12.39 0.45 -6.85
C PRO A 142 -13.46 -0.34 -7.62
N LEU A 143 -14.25 0.35 -8.45
CA LEU A 143 -15.35 -0.26 -9.23
C LEU A 143 -14.92 -0.76 -10.62
N GLU A 144 -13.66 -0.55 -11.02
CA GLU A 144 -13.15 -1.05 -12.29
C GLU A 144 -12.51 -2.44 -12.11
N PRO A 145 -12.51 -3.25 -13.18
CA PRO A 145 -11.85 -4.54 -13.15
C PRO A 145 -10.32 -4.40 -13.10
N TRP A 146 -9.65 -5.47 -12.74
CA TRP A 146 -8.23 -5.64 -12.96
C TRP A 146 -7.97 -5.83 -14.45
N VAL A 147 -6.95 -5.14 -14.97
CA VAL A 147 -6.58 -5.23 -16.39
C VAL A 147 -5.08 -5.52 -16.51
N GLY A 148 -4.77 -6.60 -17.20
CA GLY A 148 -3.40 -6.91 -17.61
C GLY A 148 -3.13 -6.38 -19.01
N HIS A 149 -2.03 -5.64 -19.18
CA HIS A 149 -1.60 -5.02 -20.42
C HIS A 149 -0.28 -5.62 -20.84
N GLN A 150 -0.23 -6.24 -22.02
CA GLN A 150 0.99 -6.76 -22.60
C GLN A 150 1.76 -5.64 -23.32
N ARG A 151 3.06 -5.55 -23.06
CA ARG A 151 3.96 -4.67 -23.78
C ARG A 151 4.21 -5.21 -25.20
N ARG A 152 4.17 -4.34 -26.17
CA ARG A 152 4.53 -4.58 -27.57
C ARG A 152 5.46 -3.46 -28.03
N ASP A 153 6.67 -3.83 -28.45
CA ASP A 153 7.63 -2.89 -29.00
C ASP A 153 7.29 -2.60 -30.47
N PHE A 154 7.48 -1.36 -30.91
CA PHE A 154 7.36 -1.01 -32.32
C PHE A 154 8.49 -1.65 -33.12
N ALA A 155 8.17 -2.08 -34.33
CA ALA A 155 9.14 -2.77 -35.20
C ALA A 155 10.38 -1.92 -35.56
N ASP A 156 10.22 -0.60 -35.54
CA ASP A 156 11.30 0.36 -35.81
C ASP A 156 12.12 0.75 -34.56
N GLY A 157 11.76 0.18 -33.39
CA GLY A 157 12.44 0.45 -32.13
C GLY A 157 12.20 1.87 -31.55
N THR A 158 11.27 2.65 -32.10
CA THR A 158 11.01 4.03 -31.68
C THR A 158 10.19 4.15 -30.40
N GLY A 159 9.54 3.06 -29.95
CA GLY A 159 8.71 3.09 -28.76
C GLY A 159 8.03 1.76 -28.46
N GLU A 160 7.11 1.82 -27.52
CA GLU A 160 6.33 0.68 -27.04
C GLU A 160 4.88 1.07 -26.81
N ILE A 161 3.99 0.10 -26.86
CA ILE A 161 2.56 0.23 -26.54
C ILE A 161 2.16 -0.87 -25.57
N TYR A 162 1.19 -0.61 -24.71
CA TYR A 162 0.63 -1.56 -23.77
C TYR A 162 -0.81 -1.88 -24.17
N ILE A 163 -1.04 -3.15 -24.53
CA ILE A 163 -2.32 -3.63 -25.07
C ILE A 163 -3.03 -4.45 -23.99
N PRO A 164 -4.30 -4.16 -23.65
CA PRO A 164 -5.04 -4.98 -22.71
C PRO A 164 -5.25 -6.40 -23.27
N VAL A 165 -4.86 -7.41 -22.49
CA VAL A 165 -4.94 -8.82 -22.89
C VAL A 165 -5.79 -9.65 -21.93
N ILE A 166 -6.02 -9.19 -20.72
CA ILE A 166 -6.89 -9.85 -19.73
C ILE A 166 -7.61 -8.80 -18.90
N SER A 167 -8.88 -9.08 -18.57
CA SER A 167 -9.70 -8.27 -17.65
C SER A 167 -10.48 -9.20 -16.71
N SER A 168 -10.51 -8.88 -15.41
CA SER A 168 -11.17 -9.71 -14.39
C SER A 168 -11.61 -8.89 -13.18
N GLU A 169 -12.69 -9.30 -12.50
CA GLU A 169 -13.14 -8.70 -11.25
C GLU A 169 -12.16 -8.95 -10.08
N THR A 170 -11.45 -10.07 -10.13
CA THR A 170 -10.40 -10.40 -9.17
C THR A 170 -9.03 -10.30 -9.83
N LYS A 171 -7.98 -10.03 -9.03
CA LYS A 171 -6.61 -9.94 -9.54
C LYS A 171 -6.20 -11.24 -10.24
N PRO A 172 -5.91 -11.23 -11.55
CA PRO A 172 -5.39 -12.39 -12.24
C PRO A 172 -4.00 -12.76 -11.74
N GLU A 173 -3.73 -14.04 -11.53
CA GLU A 173 -2.46 -14.56 -11.03
C GLU A 173 -2.05 -15.85 -11.74
N GLY A 174 -0.78 -16.22 -11.61
CA GLY A 174 -0.24 -17.51 -12.04
C GLY A 174 -0.52 -17.86 -13.50
N GLU A 175 -1.20 -18.98 -13.74
CA GLU A 175 -1.46 -19.51 -15.07
C GLU A 175 -2.34 -18.61 -15.94
N ALA A 176 -3.33 -17.92 -15.36
CA ALA A 176 -4.19 -17.01 -16.12
C ALA A 176 -3.39 -15.84 -16.72
N VAL A 177 -2.39 -15.34 -15.99
CA VAL A 177 -1.47 -14.30 -16.51
C VAL A 177 -0.57 -14.88 -17.58
N LYS A 178 0.01 -16.06 -17.36
CA LYS A 178 0.90 -16.70 -18.36
C LYS A 178 0.17 -16.96 -19.68
N GLU A 179 -1.04 -17.52 -19.59
CA GLU A 179 -1.85 -17.81 -20.78
C GLU A 179 -2.21 -16.53 -21.54
N ALA A 180 -2.63 -15.47 -20.83
CA ALA A 180 -3.01 -14.22 -21.47
C ALA A 180 -1.83 -13.48 -22.13
N PHE A 181 -0.63 -13.66 -21.59
CA PHE A 181 0.58 -13.00 -22.09
C PHE A 181 1.43 -13.88 -23.05
N ASP A 182 0.97 -15.09 -23.37
CA ASP A 182 1.68 -16.06 -24.24
C ASP A 182 3.11 -16.39 -23.74
N VAL A 183 3.32 -16.64 -22.43
CA VAL A 183 4.63 -16.91 -21.80
C VAL A 183 4.63 -18.16 -20.94
#